data_c7db4a881b4c8e6e7b0dc685191d6ffa
#
_entry.id   c7db4a881b4c8e6e7b0dc685191d6ffa
#
_cell.length_a   1.000
_cell.length_b   1.000
_cell.length_c   1.000
_cell.angle_alpha   90.00
_cell.angle_beta   90.00
_cell.angle_gamma   90.00
#
_symmetry.space_group_name_H-M   'P 1'
#
loop_
_entity.id
_entity.type
_entity.pdbx_description
1 polymer ?
#
loop_
_entity_poly.entity_id
_entity_poly.type
_entity_poly.pdbx_seq_one_letter_code
_entity_poly.pdbx_strand_id
1 'polypeptide(L)'
;GQAGIILAQHLTGLNFRMHGVTATSEFHLPSRTAGIANETARALGLDLVITEDEIINFTDFVGAGYGVPSEAGVEAVKLFARTEGVILDPIYTGKAAAGLVAHVREGRFGAEDVIIFVHTGGTPANFTWGDLWVDNTMATKTSSI
;
A
#
# COMPACT_ATOMS: atom_id res chain seq x y z
N GLY A 1 -3.01 -5.32 9.00
CA GLY A 1 -2.50 -6.33 8.04
C GLY A 1 -1.02 -6.65 8.27
N GLN A 2 -0.10 -5.66 8.18
CA GLN A 2 1.36 -5.89 8.25
C GLN A 2 1.78 -6.70 9.49
N ALA A 3 1.33 -6.32 10.69
CA ALA A 3 1.65 -7.05 11.92
C ALA A 3 1.28 -8.54 11.87
N GLY A 4 0.08 -8.86 11.36
CA GLY A 4 -0.36 -10.26 11.23
C GLY A 4 0.45 -11.06 10.21
N ILE A 5 0.86 -10.42 9.09
CA ILE A 5 1.69 -11.07 8.07
C ILE A 5 3.08 -11.40 8.62
N ILE A 6 3.70 -10.45 9.34
CA ILE A 6 5.02 -10.66 9.97
C ILE A 6 4.94 -11.75 11.05
N LEU A 7 3.91 -11.71 11.89
CA LEU A 7 3.70 -12.76 12.88
C LEU A 7 3.54 -14.14 12.22
N ALA A 8 2.75 -14.23 11.14
CA ALA A 8 2.59 -15.47 10.39
C ALA A 8 3.89 -15.94 9.74
N GLN A 9 4.73 -15.02 9.25
CA GLN A 9 6.06 -15.33 8.72
C GLN A 9 6.92 -16.04 9.76
N HIS A 10 7.00 -15.51 10.97
CA HIS A 10 7.74 -16.12 12.07
C HIS A 10 7.20 -17.50 12.44
N LEU A 11 5.88 -17.65 12.50
CA LEU A 11 5.25 -18.93 12.84
C LEU A 11 5.44 -20.02 11.79
N THR A 12 5.46 -19.64 10.52
CA THR A 12 5.53 -20.59 9.40
C THR A 12 6.96 -20.85 8.91
N GLY A 13 7.92 -20.00 9.30
CA GLY A 13 9.29 -20.05 8.80
C GLY A 13 9.42 -19.69 7.32
N LEU A 14 8.40 -19.07 6.72
CA LEU A 14 8.45 -18.67 5.32
C LEU A 14 9.45 -17.52 5.11
N ASN A 15 10.29 -17.67 4.10
CA ASN A 15 11.31 -16.68 3.77
C ASN A 15 10.79 -15.68 2.74
N PHE A 16 10.26 -14.54 3.22
CA PHE A 16 9.91 -13.39 2.39
C PHE A 16 10.22 -12.09 3.16
N ARG A 17 10.23 -10.96 2.48
CA ARG A 17 10.32 -9.64 3.09
C ARG A 17 8.99 -8.94 2.99
N MET A 18 8.43 -8.54 4.14
CA MET A 18 7.21 -7.74 4.16
C MET A 18 7.55 -6.25 4.08
N HIS A 19 7.21 -5.62 2.96
CA HIS A 19 7.33 -4.18 2.77
C HIS A 19 5.99 -3.51 3.03
N GLY A 20 5.91 -2.62 4.01
CA GLY A 20 4.76 -1.77 4.26
C GLY A 20 4.94 -0.43 3.55
N VAL A 21 3.86 0.09 2.98
CA VAL A 21 3.78 1.48 2.52
C VAL A 21 2.67 2.16 3.31
N THR A 22 3.00 3.20 4.05
CA THR A 22 2.03 3.86 4.91
C THR A 22 1.19 4.89 4.17
N ALA A 23 -0.05 5.05 4.61
CA ALA A 23 -0.94 6.13 4.16
C ALA A 23 -0.90 7.36 5.10
N THR A 24 -0.13 7.30 6.20
CA THR A 24 -0.05 8.37 7.21
C THR A 24 1.37 8.54 7.72
N SER A 25 1.74 9.76 8.10
CA SER A 25 2.98 10.09 8.79
C SER A 25 2.79 10.38 10.29
N GLU A 26 1.56 10.24 10.82
CA GLU A 26 1.22 10.64 12.18
C GLU A 26 1.79 9.73 13.28
N PHE A 27 2.24 8.52 12.91
CA PHE A 27 2.68 7.52 13.88
C PHE A 27 4.04 6.93 13.49
N HIS A 28 4.83 6.57 14.50
CA HIS A 28 6.00 5.71 14.29
C HIS A 28 5.52 4.26 14.06
N LEU A 29 5.28 3.93 12.79
CA LEU A 29 4.63 2.68 12.40
C LEU A 29 5.44 1.40 12.73
N PRO A 30 6.78 1.38 12.63
CA PRO A 30 7.55 0.21 13.04
C PRO A 30 7.25 -0.22 14.47
N SER A 31 7.38 0.69 15.44
CA SER A 31 7.09 0.42 16.85
C SER A 31 5.65 -0.04 17.08
N ARG A 32 4.68 0.65 16.45
CA ARG A 32 3.26 0.30 16.57
C ARG A 32 2.95 -1.08 15.96
N THR A 33 3.55 -1.40 14.81
CA THR A 33 3.36 -2.69 14.14
C THR A 33 3.94 -3.83 14.97
N ALA A 34 5.17 -3.66 15.48
CA ALA A 34 5.78 -4.63 16.40
C ALA A 34 4.94 -4.81 17.67
N GLY A 35 4.44 -3.71 18.25
CA GLY A 35 3.56 -3.76 19.43
C GLY A 35 2.31 -4.60 19.19
N ILE A 36 1.59 -4.36 18.08
CA ILE A 36 0.40 -5.13 17.71
C ILE A 36 0.73 -6.61 17.47
N ALA A 37 1.85 -6.91 16.80
CA ALA A 37 2.29 -8.28 16.58
C ALA A 37 2.57 -9.00 17.90
N ASN A 38 3.29 -8.35 18.82
CA ASN A 38 3.64 -8.89 20.13
C ASN A 38 2.42 -9.08 21.06
N GLU A 39 1.46 -8.15 21.02
CA GLU A 39 0.20 -8.31 21.75
C GLU A 39 -0.59 -9.50 21.22
N THR A 40 -0.63 -9.66 19.88
CA THR A 40 -1.29 -10.80 19.25
C THR A 40 -0.60 -12.11 19.59
N ALA A 41 0.74 -12.17 19.53
CA ALA A 41 1.51 -13.35 19.90
C ALA A 41 1.20 -13.76 21.34
N ARG A 42 1.22 -12.81 22.27
CA ARG A 42 0.90 -13.05 23.69
C ARG A 42 -0.53 -13.56 23.89
N ALA A 43 -1.49 -12.96 23.19
CA ALA A 43 -2.89 -13.39 23.27
C ALA A 43 -3.11 -14.83 22.74
N LEU A 44 -2.26 -15.27 21.81
CA LEU A 44 -2.26 -16.63 21.27
C LEU A 44 -1.38 -17.61 22.06
N GLY A 45 -0.74 -17.18 23.15
CA GLY A 45 0.15 -18.03 23.94
C GLY A 45 1.45 -18.40 23.23
N LEU A 46 1.91 -17.57 22.29
CA LEU A 46 3.13 -17.80 21.52
C LEU A 46 4.33 -17.16 22.24
N ASP A 47 5.41 -17.89 22.36
CA ASP A 47 6.69 -17.39 22.83
C ASP A 47 7.48 -16.79 21.67
N LEU A 48 7.07 -15.60 21.26
CA LEU A 48 7.57 -14.92 20.08
C LEU A 48 7.62 -13.41 20.34
N VAL A 49 8.77 -12.80 20.02
CA VAL A 49 8.96 -11.35 20.13
C VAL A 49 9.43 -10.82 18.78
N ILE A 50 8.71 -9.82 18.26
CA ILE A 50 9.03 -9.10 17.05
C ILE A 50 9.54 -7.71 17.43
N THR A 51 10.72 -7.35 16.91
CA THR A 51 11.34 -6.05 17.16
C THR A 51 10.96 -5.04 16.08
N GLU A 52 11.06 -3.76 16.36
CA GLU A 52 10.75 -2.72 15.37
C GLU A 52 11.73 -2.69 14.21
N ASP A 53 12.97 -3.16 14.39
CA ASP A 53 13.99 -3.25 13.35
C ASP A 53 13.63 -4.26 12.23
N GLU A 54 12.73 -5.19 12.52
CA GLU A 54 12.20 -6.16 11.56
C GLU A 54 11.11 -5.56 10.68
N ILE A 55 10.61 -4.37 11.03
CA ILE A 55 9.48 -3.75 10.35
C ILE A 55 9.99 -2.78 9.27
N ILE A 56 9.89 -3.21 8.02
CA ILE A 56 10.18 -2.34 6.87
C ILE A 56 8.92 -1.56 6.52
N ASN A 57 8.97 -0.22 6.64
CA ASN A 57 7.85 0.64 6.31
C ASN A 57 8.31 1.91 5.60
N PHE A 58 7.71 2.22 4.46
CA PHE A 58 8.02 3.38 3.63
C PHE A 58 6.98 4.48 3.85
N THR A 59 7.45 5.70 4.08
CA THR A 59 6.62 6.90 4.34
C THR A 59 6.58 7.87 3.17
N ASP A 60 7.41 7.66 2.14
CA ASP A 60 7.64 8.60 1.05
C ASP A 60 6.41 8.79 0.14
N PHE A 61 5.42 7.88 0.23
CA PHE A 61 4.26 7.86 -0.64
C PHE A 61 2.99 8.42 0.01
N VAL A 62 3.09 8.99 1.20
CA VAL A 62 1.95 9.59 1.94
C VAL A 62 1.34 10.77 1.17
N GLY A 63 2.17 11.54 0.47
CA GLY A 63 1.72 12.77 -0.20
C GLY A 63 1.35 13.85 0.82
N ALA A 64 0.26 14.59 0.55
CA ALA A 64 -0.17 15.71 1.40
C ALA A 64 -0.71 15.29 2.78
N GLY A 65 -0.98 13.99 2.99
CA GLY A 65 -1.41 13.48 4.29
C GLY A 65 -2.38 12.31 4.20
N TYR A 66 -2.87 11.93 5.37
CA TYR A 66 -3.89 10.88 5.49
C TYR A 66 -5.20 11.32 4.82
N GLY A 67 -5.82 10.40 4.10
CA GLY A 67 -7.10 10.65 3.44
C GLY A 67 -7.02 11.51 2.17
N VAL A 68 -5.83 12.00 1.79
CA VAL A 68 -5.64 12.81 0.59
C VAL A 68 -4.95 11.99 -0.49
N PRO A 69 -5.51 11.90 -1.72
CA PRO A 69 -4.83 11.26 -2.85
C PRO A 69 -3.49 11.93 -3.15
N SER A 70 -2.48 11.13 -3.51
CA SER A 70 -1.21 11.64 -4.01
C SER A 70 -1.13 11.46 -5.54
N GLU A 71 -0.39 12.32 -6.23
CA GLU A 71 -0.18 12.21 -7.68
C GLU A 71 0.33 10.81 -8.07
N ALA A 72 1.38 10.35 -7.40
CA ALA A 72 1.95 9.03 -7.62
C ALA A 72 0.93 7.90 -7.35
N GLY A 73 0.08 8.07 -6.32
CA GLY A 73 -1.00 7.13 -6.03
C GLY A 73 -2.04 7.08 -7.14
N VAL A 74 -2.47 8.23 -7.65
CA VAL A 74 -3.43 8.31 -8.77
C VAL A 74 -2.84 7.71 -10.06
N GLU A 75 -1.55 8.00 -10.35
CA GLU A 75 -0.83 7.39 -11.48
C GLU A 75 -0.82 5.86 -11.35
N ALA A 76 -0.48 5.34 -10.17
CA ALA A 76 -0.44 3.91 -9.93
C ALA A 76 -1.82 3.25 -10.06
N VAL A 77 -2.89 3.87 -9.55
CA VAL A 77 -4.27 3.39 -9.74
C VAL A 77 -4.61 3.27 -11.23
N LYS A 78 -4.32 4.32 -12.00
CA LYS A 78 -4.56 4.33 -13.45
C LYS A 78 -3.71 3.29 -14.18
N LEU A 79 -2.47 3.10 -13.77
CA LEU A 79 -1.57 2.09 -14.34
C LEU A 79 -2.15 0.68 -14.12
N PHE A 80 -2.43 0.30 -12.88
CA PHE A 80 -2.96 -1.02 -12.55
C PHE A 80 -4.31 -1.30 -13.24
N ALA A 81 -5.19 -0.30 -13.30
CA ALA A 81 -6.46 -0.45 -14.02
C ALA A 81 -6.27 -0.70 -15.51
N ARG A 82 -5.32 -0.02 -16.16
CA ARG A 82 -5.11 -0.11 -17.62
C ARG A 82 -4.34 -1.36 -18.03
N THR A 83 -3.38 -1.81 -17.22
CA THR A 83 -2.50 -2.93 -17.59
C THR A 83 -2.99 -4.27 -17.07
N GLU A 84 -3.58 -4.28 -15.87
CA GLU A 84 -3.93 -5.51 -15.16
C GLU A 84 -5.45 -5.67 -14.92
N GLY A 85 -6.25 -4.63 -15.19
CA GLY A 85 -7.67 -4.63 -14.86
C GLY A 85 -7.95 -4.61 -13.35
N VAL A 86 -6.96 -4.26 -12.54
CA VAL A 86 -7.07 -4.21 -11.07
C VAL A 86 -7.48 -2.82 -10.62
N ILE A 87 -8.60 -2.72 -9.91
CA ILE A 87 -9.13 -1.45 -9.40
C ILE A 87 -8.66 -1.21 -7.98
N LEU A 88 -7.70 -0.32 -7.81
CA LEU A 88 -7.18 0.16 -6.53
C LEU A 88 -7.97 1.40 -6.06
N ASP A 89 -7.79 1.81 -4.80
CA ASP A 89 -8.32 3.06 -4.26
C ASP A 89 -7.22 4.14 -4.21
N PRO A 90 -7.55 5.45 -4.24
CA PRO A 90 -6.54 6.51 -4.27
C PRO A 90 -5.91 6.82 -2.90
N ILE A 91 -6.45 6.28 -1.79
CA ILE A 91 -6.06 6.64 -0.42
C ILE A 91 -5.08 5.65 0.20
N TYR A 92 -5.33 4.33 0.03
CA TYR A 92 -4.56 3.26 0.66
C TYR A 92 -3.79 2.45 -0.36
N THR A 93 -4.51 1.66 -1.19
CA THR A 93 -3.86 0.72 -2.12
C THR A 93 -3.16 1.44 -3.27
N GLY A 94 -3.63 2.61 -3.69
CA GLY A 94 -2.94 3.44 -4.67
C GLY A 94 -1.59 3.95 -4.17
N LYS A 95 -1.49 4.39 -2.90
CA LYS A 95 -0.20 4.77 -2.30
C LYS A 95 0.75 3.58 -2.15
N ALA A 96 0.21 2.42 -1.78
CA ALA A 96 1.00 1.19 -1.73
C ALA A 96 1.52 0.78 -3.12
N ALA A 97 0.68 0.87 -4.14
CA ALA A 97 1.08 0.61 -5.52
C ALA A 97 2.08 1.64 -6.06
N ALA A 98 1.96 2.92 -5.66
CA ALA A 98 2.96 3.94 -5.98
C ALA A 98 4.34 3.56 -5.44
N GLY A 99 4.41 3.06 -4.21
CA GLY A 99 5.64 2.55 -3.63
C GLY A 99 6.22 1.37 -4.43
N LEU A 100 5.38 0.41 -4.80
CA LEU A 100 5.80 -0.70 -5.64
C LEU A 100 6.35 -0.22 -6.99
N VAL A 101 5.61 0.62 -7.70
CA VAL A 101 6.01 1.15 -9.01
C VAL A 101 7.34 1.92 -8.92
N ALA A 102 7.50 2.77 -7.90
CA ALA A 102 8.74 3.52 -7.68
C ALA A 102 9.91 2.57 -7.44
N HIS A 103 9.78 1.59 -6.57
CA HIS A 103 10.85 0.64 -6.25
C HIS A 103 11.22 -0.25 -7.45
N VAL A 104 10.27 -0.62 -8.30
CA VAL A 104 10.56 -1.31 -9.56
C VAL A 104 11.33 -0.40 -10.51
N ARG A 105 10.92 0.86 -10.67
CA ARG A 105 11.62 1.85 -11.54
C ARG A 105 13.03 2.16 -11.05
N GLU A 106 13.25 2.13 -9.75
CA GLU A 106 14.56 2.30 -9.11
C GLU A 106 15.47 1.06 -9.20
N GLY A 107 14.96 -0.04 -9.73
CA GLY A 107 15.72 -1.30 -9.85
C GLY A 107 15.99 -1.99 -8.51
N ARG A 108 15.12 -1.78 -7.51
CA ARG A 108 15.27 -2.45 -6.20
C ARG A 108 14.94 -3.94 -6.24
N PHE A 109 14.29 -4.39 -7.30
CA PHE A 109 13.92 -5.79 -7.51
C PHE A 109 14.58 -6.32 -8.78
N GLY A 110 15.12 -7.53 -8.69
CA GLY A 110 15.70 -8.25 -9.81
C GLY A 110 14.63 -8.97 -10.65
N ALA A 111 15.05 -9.47 -11.82
CA ALA A 111 14.15 -10.18 -12.73
C ALA A 111 13.64 -11.52 -12.14
N GLU A 112 14.38 -12.10 -11.19
CA GLU A 112 14.03 -13.37 -10.53
C GLU A 112 13.23 -13.17 -9.24
N ASP A 113 13.01 -11.93 -8.81
CA ASP A 113 12.24 -11.66 -7.60
C ASP A 113 10.75 -11.86 -7.85
N VAL A 114 10.10 -12.57 -6.93
CA VAL A 114 8.66 -12.73 -6.91
C VAL A 114 8.05 -11.70 -5.98
N ILE A 115 7.22 -10.82 -6.52
CA ILE A 115 6.55 -9.77 -5.77
C ILE A 115 5.07 -10.11 -5.61
N ILE A 116 4.59 -10.11 -4.35
CA ILE A 116 3.18 -10.27 -4.04
C ILE A 116 2.63 -8.94 -3.54
N PHE A 117 1.71 -8.36 -4.31
CA PHE A 117 0.98 -7.16 -3.91
C PHE A 117 -0.29 -7.55 -3.15
N VAL A 118 -0.36 -7.17 -1.86
CA VAL A 118 -1.51 -7.48 -1.02
C VAL A 118 -2.56 -6.38 -1.17
N HIS A 119 -3.58 -6.64 -1.98
CA HIS A 119 -4.72 -5.73 -2.17
C HIS A 119 -5.69 -5.85 -1.00
N THR A 120 -5.72 -4.84 -0.13
CA THR A 120 -6.50 -4.85 1.12
C THR A 120 -7.90 -4.23 1.00
N GLY A 121 -8.37 -3.96 -0.21
CA GLY A 121 -9.68 -3.33 -0.45
C GLY A 121 -9.60 -1.83 -0.69
N GLY A 122 -10.63 -1.08 -0.28
CA GLY A 122 -10.68 0.39 -0.42
C GLY A 122 -11.39 0.89 -1.68
N THR A 123 -11.74 0.02 -2.62
CA THR A 123 -12.37 0.37 -3.90
C THR A 123 -13.57 1.33 -3.79
N PRO A 124 -14.46 1.28 -2.77
CA PRO A 124 -15.55 2.23 -2.64
C PRO A 124 -15.11 3.70 -2.51
N ALA A 125 -13.88 3.98 -2.06
CA ALA A 125 -13.35 5.34 -1.99
C ALA A 125 -13.24 6.02 -3.37
N ASN A 126 -13.18 5.25 -4.46
CA ASN A 126 -13.16 5.79 -5.82
C ASN A 126 -14.39 6.65 -6.14
N PHE A 127 -15.55 6.34 -5.55
CA PHE A 127 -16.76 7.13 -5.77
C PHE A 127 -16.70 8.52 -5.14
N THR A 128 -15.97 8.66 -4.02
CA THR A 128 -15.73 9.98 -3.38
C THR A 128 -14.79 10.86 -4.23
N TRP A 129 -13.91 10.22 -4.98
CA TRP A 129 -12.87 10.88 -5.78
C TRP A 129 -13.12 10.74 -7.29
N GLY A 130 -14.38 10.71 -7.70
CA GLY A 130 -14.80 10.49 -9.09
C GLY A 130 -14.11 11.41 -10.12
N ASP A 131 -13.87 12.66 -9.76
CA ASP A 131 -13.22 13.67 -10.63
C ASP A 131 -11.77 13.30 -11.02
N LEU A 132 -11.10 12.44 -10.24
CA LEU A 132 -9.75 11.96 -10.57
C LEU A 132 -9.72 11.02 -11.79
N TRP A 133 -10.86 10.43 -12.12
CA TRP A 133 -10.96 9.38 -13.13
C TRP A 133 -11.54 9.87 -14.45
N VAL A 134 -12.12 11.08 -14.46
CA VAL A 134 -12.71 11.68 -15.67
C VAL A 134 -11.63 12.46 -16.41
N ASP A 135 -11.34 12.06 -17.65
CA ASP A 135 -10.53 12.89 -18.55
C ASP A 135 -11.33 14.13 -18.95
N ASN A 136 -10.94 15.31 -18.48
CA ASN A 136 -11.56 16.60 -18.80
C ASN A 136 -11.58 16.92 -20.31
N THR A 137 -10.93 16.12 -21.15
CA THR A 137 -10.98 16.24 -22.62
C THR A 137 -12.34 15.90 -23.22
N MET A 138 -13.23 15.22 -22.47
CA MET A 138 -14.59 14.90 -22.94
C MET A 138 -15.60 16.03 -22.66
N ALA A 139 -15.35 16.90 -21.68
CA ALA A 139 -16.26 17.97 -21.27
C ALA A 139 -16.37 19.12 -22.31
N THR A 140 -15.37 19.26 -23.19
CA THR A 140 -15.35 20.32 -24.23
C THR A 140 -16.13 19.98 -25.52
N LYS A 141 -16.65 18.75 -25.67
CA LYS A 141 -17.41 18.36 -26.88
C LYS A 141 -18.91 18.52 -26.77
N THR A 142 -19.46 18.89 -25.61
CA THR A 142 -20.93 19.01 -25.44
C THR A 142 -21.46 20.44 -25.47
N SER A 143 -20.64 21.46 -25.72
CA SER A 143 -21.06 22.86 -25.78
C SER A 143 -21.12 23.43 -27.23
N SER A 144 -21.25 22.57 -28.24
CA SER A 144 -21.41 22.99 -29.64
C SER A 144 -22.52 22.15 -30.33
N ILE A 145 -23.74 22.24 -29.79
CA ILE A 145 -24.98 21.90 -30.52
C ILE A 145 -26.01 22.98 -30.22
#